data_23450d6fd6d86c3f016bbe806668575f
#
_entry.id   23450d6fd6d86c3f016bbe806668575f
#
_cell.length_a   1.000
_cell.length_b   1.000
_cell.length_c   1.000
_cell.angle_alpha   90.00
_cell.angle_beta   90.00
_cell.angle_gamma   90.00
#
_symmetry.space_group_name_H-M   'P 1'
#
loop_
_entity.id
_entity.type
_entity.pdbx_description
1 polymer ?
#
loop_
_entity_poly.entity_id
_entity_poly.type
_entity_poly.pdbx_seq_one_letter_code
_entity_poly.pdbx_strand_id
1 'polypeptide(L)'
;MRIDVLSIFPEYLQPLNLSLIGKAVTDGVLHLAVTDPRDFTTDRHRTVDDTPYGGGAGMVMKPEPWTLALESVVRAGGDAAASSCARTAPEAPEAPETAVPAVVTNPAQTTEPGAATSSFTVGKHSAAPVLVVPSPAGEVFTQRIAYELAAEEHLIFACGRYEGIDERFIDNARTEVRVRPLSLGDYVLNGGEVAVLAMVEAVTRLIPGVIGNPESLAEESHTGGLLEYPVYTKPAVWRERAVPEILLSGHHGRIERWRRDQQLSRTAQRRPDMILALDPTQLDRADLAVLAETGFHVTGGSWRRDGGHAATEGTPDMA
;
A
#
# COMPACT_ATOMS: atom_id res chain seq x y z
N MET A 1 -12.69 -4.44 6.01
CA MET A 1 -11.92 -3.22 6.40
C MET A 1 -12.86 -2.02 6.45
N ARG A 2 -12.63 -1.08 7.37
CA ARG A 2 -13.30 0.22 7.43
C ARG A 2 -12.31 1.35 7.11
N ILE A 3 -12.72 2.30 6.28
CA ILE A 3 -11.98 3.52 5.94
C ILE A 3 -12.88 4.72 6.15
N ASP A 4 -12.48 5.63 7.02
CA ASP A 4 -13.12 6.92 7.23
C ASP A 4 -12.17 8.04 6.76
N VAL A 5 -12.70 9.05 6.09
CA VAL A 5 -11.92 10.20 5.63
C VAL A 5 -12.52 11.48 6.17
N LEU A 6 -11.72 12.26 6.89
CA LEU A 6 -12.08 13.60 7.36
C LEU A 6 -11.60 14.60 6.32
N SER A 7 -12.51 15.33 5.69
CA SER A 7 -12.19 16.35 4.69
C SER A 7 -13.26 17.42 4.61
N ILE A 8 -12.82 18.67 4.45
CA ILE A 8 -13.72 19.81 4.18
C ILE A 8 -14.15 19.89 2.70
N PHE A 9 -13.71 18.96 1.87
CA PHE A 9 -14.08 18.83 0.45
C PHE A 9 -14.47 17.37 0.13
N PRO A 10 -15.62 16.89 0.62
CA PRO A 10 -16.08 15.51 0.38
C PRO A 10 -16.14 15.12 -1.09
N GLU A 11 -16.44 16.07 -1.96
CA GLU A 11 -16.55 15.86 -3.40
C GLU A 11 -15.22 15.44 -4.04
N TYR A 12 -14.09 15.82 -3.46
CA TYR A 12 -12.76 15.40 -3.92
C TYR A 12 -12.58 13.88 -3.85
N LEU A 13 -13.32 13.21 -2.99
CA LEU A 13 -13.20 11.78 -2.71
C LEU A 13 -14.20 10.91 -3.49
N GLN A 14 -15.06 11.52 -4.30
CA GLN A 14 -16.01 10.79 -5.14
C GLN A 14 -15.38 9.71 -6.04
N PRO A 15 -14.15 9.86 -6.59
CA PRO A 15 -13.50 8.81 -7.37
C PRO A 15 -13.38 7.47 -6.63
N LEU A 16 -13.33 7.46 -5.30
CA LEU A 16 -13.30 6.23 -4.50
C LEU A 16 -14.59 5.40 -4.60
N ASN A 17 -15.68 5.97 -5.09
CA ASN A 17 -16.94 5.26 -5.34
C ASN A 17 -16.96 4.56 -6.71
N LEU A 18 -15.90 4.65 -7.49
CA LEU A 18 -15.82 4.09 -8.84
C LEU A 18 -14.97 2.81 -8.87
N SER A 19 -15.05 2.08 -10.02
CA SER A 19 -14.19 0.94 -10.33
C SER A 19 -14.19 -0.13 -9.22
N LEU A 20 -13.03 -0.70 -8.92
CA LEU A 20 -12.87 -1.81 -7.97
C LEU A 20 -13.19 -1.40 -6.53
N ILE A 21 -12.87 -0.18 -6.13
CA ILE A 21 -13.15 0.33 -4.77
C ILE A 21 -14.66 0.46 -4.58
N GLY A 22 -15.37 1.12 -5.51
CA GLY A 22 -16.82 1.24 -5.45
C GLY A 22 -17.54 -0.12 -5.47
N LYS A 23 -16.99 -1.09 -6.23
CA LYS A 23 -17.48 -2.47 -6.19
C LYS A 23 -17.26 -3.12 -4.83
N ALA A 24 -16.07 -2.98 -4.23
CA ALA A 24 -15.75 -3.53 -2.91
C ALA A 24 -16.65 -2.96 -1.80
N VAL A 25 -17.03 -1.68 -1.92
CA VAL A 25 -18.01 -1.04 -1.02
C VAL A 25 -19.40 -1.67 -1.21
N THR A 26 -19.84 -1.83 -2.46
CA THR A 26 -21.14 -2.44 -2.78
C THR A 26 -21.24 -3.89 -2.31
N ASP A 27 -20.16 -4.65 -2.46
CA ASP A 27 -20.06 -6.05 -2.06
C ASP A 27 -19.85 -6.22 -0.53
N GLY A 28 -19.72 -5.11 0.24
CA GLY A 28 -19.54 -5.13 1.69
C GLY A 28 -18.16 -5.56 2.17
N VAL A 29 -17.17 -5.68 1.27
CA VAL A 29 -15.76 -5.98 1.61
C VAL A 29 -15.10 -4.77 2.25
N LEU A 30 -15.47 -3.58 1.79
CA LEU A 30 -14.98 -2.28 2.27
C LEU A 30 -16.15 -1.44 2.78
N HIS A 31 -15.97 -0.81 3.94
CA HIS A 31 -16.81 0.29 4.38
C HIS A 31 -16.03 1.60 4.18
N LEU A 32 -16.57 2.51 3.39
CA LEU A 32 -15.97 3.81 3.12
C LEU A 32 -16.96 4.91 3.51
N ALA A 33 -16.50 5.86 4.35
CA ALA A 33 -17.29 7.02 4.73
C ALA A 33 -16.41 8.28 4.70
N VAL A 34 -17.05 9.41 4.36
CA VAL A 34 -16.41 10.72 4.38
C VAL A 34 -17.18 11.62 5.34
N THR A 35 -16.46 12.27 6.24
CA THR A 35 -17.00 13.16 7.26
C THR A 35 -16.44 14.56 7.06
N ASP A 36 -17.33 15.55 6.96
CA ASP A 36 -16.94 16.96 6.89
C ASP A 36 -16.78 17.53 8.32
N PRO A 37 -15.56 17.95 8.74
CA PRO A 37 -15.35 18.61 10.03
C PRO A 37 -16.19 19.84 10.27
N ARG A 38 -16.72 20.49 9.20
CA ARG A 38 -17.65 21.61 9.34
C ARG A 38 -18.96 21.24 10.01
N ASP A 39 -19.37 19.96 9.98
CA ASP A 39 -20.59 19.49 10.64
C ASP A 39 -20.49 19.53 12.17
N PHE A 40 -19.27 19.69 12.69
CA PHE A 40 -18.95 19.76 14.13
C PHE A 40 -18.67 21.19 14.61
N THR A 41 -18.94 22.21 13.80
CA THR A 41 -18.85 23.61 14.20
C THR A 41 -20.18 24.12 14.74
N THR A 42 -20.11 25.07 15.66
CA THR A 42 -21.32 25.67 16.29
C THR A 42 -21.64 27.07 15.76
N ASP A 43 -20.70 27.67 15.03
CA ASP A 43 -20.88 29.01 14.48
C ASP A 43 -21.66 28.99 13.16
N ARG A 44 -22.33 30.12 12.85
CA ARG A 44 -23.18 30.26 11.65
C ARG A 44 -22.40 30.05 10.35
N HIS A 45 -21.11 30.37 10.32
CA HIS A 45 -20.27 30.28 9.12
C HIS A 45 -19.60 28.91 8.97
N ARG A 46 -19.78 28.00 9.95
CA ARG A 46 -19.16 26.67 9.96
C ARG A 46 -17.63 26.74 9.79
N THR A 47 -17.00 27.63 10.56
CA THR A 47 -15.59 28.02 10.42
C THR A 47 -14.67 26.96 11.00
N VAL A 48 -13.82 26.38 10.16
CA VAL A 48 -12.88 25.29 10.54
C VAL A 48 -11.42 25.72 10.55
N ASP A 49 -11.11 26.98 10.27
CA ASP A 49 -9.75 27.51 10.17
C ASP A 49 -9.66 28.92 10.80
N ASP A 50 -8.43 29.37 11.08
CA ASP A 50 -8.14 30.69 11.62
C ASP A 50 -6.69 31.09 11.31
N THR A 51 -6.33 32.33 11.58
CA THR A 51 -4.96 32.83 11.39
C THR A 51 -3.98 32.13 12.34
N PRO A 52 -2.73 31.83 11.91
CA PRO A 52 -1.74 31.17 12.76
C PRO A 52 -1.29 32.08 13.91
N TYR A 53 -1.09 31.48 15.09
CA TYR A 53 -0.39 32.17 16.17
C TYR A 53 1.07 32.48 15.76
N GLY A 54 1.56 33.64 16.13
CA GLY A 54 2.89 34.12 15.73
C GLY A 54 2.90 34.87 14.41
N GLY A 55 1.75 34.97 13.74
CA GLY A 55 1.63 35.61 12.43
C GLY A 55 2.12 34.74 11.29
N GLY A 56 2.10 35.25 10.08
CA GLY A 56 2.47 34.57 8.85
C GLY A 56 1.34 34.60 7.82
N ALA A 57 1.65 34.13 6.62
CA ALA A 57 0.66 33.93 5.56
C ALA A 57 -0.12 32.62 5.76
N GLY A 58 -1.34 32.59 5.24
CA GLY A 58 -2.17 31.38 5.26
C GLY A 58 -3.08 31.26 6.48
N MET A 59 -3.68 30.10 6.62
CA MET A 59 -4.64 29.73 7.67
C MET A 59 -4.23 28.39 8.28
N VAL A 60 -4.66 28.11 9.49
CA VAL A 60 -4.46 26.83 10.18
C VAL A 60 -5.82 26.25 10.55
N MET A 61 -6.02 24.97 10.32
CA MET A 61 -7.29 24.30 10.63
C MET A 61 -7.42 24.14 12.16
N LYS A 62 -8.58 24.55 12.69
CA LYS A 62 -8.87 24.54 14.13
C LYS A 62 -8.91 23.13 14.69
N PRO A 63 -8.36 22.88 15.90
CA PRO A 63 -8.29 21.54 16.48
C PRO A 63 -9.67 20.98 16.84
N GLU A 64 -10.59 21.78 17.34
CA GLU A 64 -11.87 21.31 17.90
C GLU A 64 -12.77 20.61 16.87
N PRO A 65 -13.09 21.20 15.68
CA PRO A 65 -13.91 20.51 14.68
C PRO A 65 -13.31 19.19 14.21
N TRP A 66 -11.98 19.12 14.11
CA TRP A 66 -11.26 17.91 13.71
C TRP A 66 -11.27 16.84 14.79
N THR A 67 -11.15 17.23 16.07
CA THR A 67 -11.23 16.32 17.22
C THR A 67 -12.62 15.71 17.31
N LEU A 68 -13.67 16.51 17.26
CA LEU A 68 -15.04 16.01 17.32
C LEU A 68 -15.39 15.10 16.13
N ALA A 69 -14.90 15.43 14.93
CA ALA A 69 -15.05 14.58 13.76
C ALA A 69 -14.33 13.23 13.96
N LEU A 70 -13.09 13.22 14.47
CA LEU A 70 -12.32 12.01 14.78
C LEU A 70 -13.05 11.14 15.81
N GLU A 71 -13.45 11.70 16.93
CA GLU A 71 -14.19 10.99 17.98
C GLU A 71 -15.47 10.35 17.45
N SER A 72 -16.19 11.05 16.56
CA SER A 72 -17.40 10.55 15.92
C SER A 72 -17.13 9.28 15.10
N VAL A 73 -16.08 9.27 14.26
CA VAL A 73 -15.77 8.11 13.40
C VAL A 73 -15.16 6.96 14.19
N VAL A 74 -14.37 7.24 15.24
CA VAL A 74 -13.84 6.21 16.15
C VAL A 74 -14.97 5.49 16.87
N ARG A 75 -15.93 6.24 17.41
CA ARG A 75 -17.13 5.69 18.07
C ARG A 75 -17.96 4.83 17.11
N ALA A 76 -18.26 5.35 15.92
CA ALA A 76 -18.99 4.60 14.88
C ALA A 76 -18.27 3.32 14.44
N GLY A 77 -16.95 3.30 14.43
CA GLY A 77 -16.13 2.12 14.17
C GLY A 77 -16.24 1.07 15.27
N GLY A 78 -16.19 1.50 16.54
CA GLY A 78 -16.37 0.63 17.71
C GLY A 78 -17.75 -0.04 17.75
N ASP A 79 -18.82 0.70 17.49
CA ASP A 79 -20.19 0.18 17.46
C ASP A 79 -20.38 -0.84 16.32
N ALA A 80 -19.79 -0.61 15.16
CA ALA A 80 -19.83 -1.54 14.03
C ALA A 80 -19.08 -2.85 14.34
N ALA A 81 -17.92 -2.78 14.97
CA ALA A 81 -17.14 -3.94 15.39
C ALA A 81 -17.90 -4.77 16.45
N ALA A 82 -18.50 -4.13 17.45
CA ALA A 82 -19.35 -4.79 18.45
C ALA A 82 -20.57 -5.49 17.84
N SER A 83 -21.22 -4.84 16.86
CA SER A 83 -22.37 -5.41 16.15
C SER A 83 -22.01 -6.59 15.24
N SER A 84 -20.81 -6.62 14.65
CA SER A 84 -20.35 -7.74 13.83
C SER A 84 -19.98 -8.96 14.67
N CYS A 85 -19.37 -8.75 15.83
CA CYS A 85 -19.03 -9.82 16.77
C CYS A 85 -20.29 -10.52 17.35
N ALA A 86 -21.41 -9.79 17.48
CA ALA A 86 -22.68 -10.33 17.94
C ALA A 86 -23.42 -11.17 16.88
N ARG A 87 -23.03 -11.10 15.59
CA ARG A 87 -23.68 -11.81 14.47
C ARG A 87 -22.98 -13.07 14.02
N THR A 88 -21.80 -13.40 14.51
CA THR A 88 -21.06 -14.61 14.16
C THR A 88 -21.22 -15.71 15.20
N ALA A 89 -22.42 -16.29 15.30
CA ALA A 89 -22.63 -17.66 15.74
C ALA A 89 -23.66 -18.31 14.81
N PRO A 90 -23.27 -18.84 13.63
CA PRO A 90 -24.10 -19.81 12.96
C PRO A 90 -23.99 -21.13 13.74
N GLU A 91 -25.10 -21.62 14.21
CA GLU A 91 -25.31 -22.98 14.68
C GLU A 91 -24.80 -23.96 13.60
N ALA A 92 -23.83 -24.78 13.97
CA ALA A 92 -23.27 -25.77 13.06
C ALA A 92 -24.35 -26.78 12.69
N PRO A 93 -24.59 -27.10 11.42
CA PRO A 93 -25.46 -28.22 11.06
C PRO A 93 -24.78 -29.53 11.45
N GLU A 94 -25.52 -30.37 12.20
CA GLU A 94 -25.14 -31.75 12.51
C GLU A 94 -24.81 -32.53 11.22
N ALA A 95 -23.59 -33.08 11.19
CA ALA A 95 -23.14 -33.96 10.10
C ALA A 95 -23.81 -35.34 10.25
N PRO A 96 -24.34 -35.94 9.17
CA PRO A 96 -24.77 -37.33 9.22
C PRO A 96 -23.55 -38.26 9.25
N GLU A 97 -23.57 -39.13 10.24
CA GLU A 97 -22.66 -40.22 10.45
C GLU A 97 -22.84 -41.31 9.35
N THR A 98 -21.90 -41.42 8.42
CA THR A 98 -21.75 -42.67 7.65
C THR A 98 -20.26 -42.99 7.48
N ALA A 99 -19.92 -44.10 8.06
CA ALA A 99 -18.57 -44.68 8.07
C ALA A 99 -18.26 -45.46 6.77
N VAL A 100 -16.93 -45.65 6.60
CA VAL A 100 -16.16 -46.79 5.99
C VAL A 100 -15.67 -46.62 4.55
N PRO A 101 -14.53 -47.23 4.17
CA PRO A 101 -13.30 -47.56 4.88
C PRO A 101 -12.00 -47.11 4.16
N ALA A 102 -10.90 -47.30 4.86
CA ALA A 102 -9.51 -47.09 4.41
C ALA A 102 -9.07 -48.07 3.31
N VAL A 103 -8.31 -47.59 2.31
CA VAL A 103 -7.37 -48.44 1.52
C VAL A 103 -6.14 -47.61 1.12
N VAL A 104 -5.02 -48.04 1.70
CA VAL A 104 -3.67 -48.29 1.14
C VAL A 104 -2.82 -47.12 0.59
N THR A 105 -1.74 -46.95 1.29
CA THR A 105 -0.45 -46.29 1.00
C THR A 105 0.17 -46.62 -0.36
N ASN A 106 0.78 -45.62 -1.03
CA ASN A 106 2.11 -45.81 -1.59
C ASN A 106 2.86 -44.45 -1.69
N PRO A 107 4.15 -44.40 -1.31
CA PRO A 107 4.92 -43.18 -1.30
C PRO A 107 5.71 -43.04 -2.60
N ALA A 108 5.54 -41.90 -3.30
CA ALA A 108 6.48 -41.47 -4.30
C ALA A 108 6.89 -40.03 -3.96
N GLN A 109 8.14 -39.92 -3.58
CA GLN A 109 8.83 -38.64 -3.36
C GLN A 109 8.94 -37.91 -4.69
N THR A 110 8.40 -36.71 -4.77
CA THR A 110 8.83 -35.66 -5.70
C THR A 110 9.11 -34.41 -4.90
N THR A 111 10.39 -34.11 -4.81
CA THR A 111 10.92 -32.87 -4.27
C THR A 111 10.58 -31.74 -5.24
N GLU A 112 9.65 -30.88 -4.84
CA GLU A 112 9.45 -29.58 -5.50
C GLU A 112 10.48 -28.56 -4.99
N PRO A 113 11.07 -27.72 -5.88
CA PRO A 113 11.96 -26.66 -5.46
C PRO A 113 11.13 -25.56 -4.77
N GLY A 114 11.50 -25.25 -3.53
CA GLY A 114 10.82 -24.29 -2.68
C GLY A 114 10.75 -22.90 -3.28
N ALA A 115 9.56 -22.47 -3.58
CA ALA A 115 9.23 -21.06 -3.71
C ALA A 115 9.40 -20.43 -2.31
N ALA A 116 10.40 -19.58 -2.15
CA ALA A 116 10.57 -18.75 -0.95
C ALA A 116 9.44 -17.72 -0.91
N THR A 117 8.28 -18.14 -0.42
CA THR A 117 7.25 -17.22 0.05
C THR A 117 7.78 -16.57 1.31
N SER A 118 8.22 -15.32 1.19
CA SER A 118 8.45 -14.46 2.35
C SER A 118 7.12 -14.35 3.10
N SER A 119 6.96 -15.21 4.11
CA SER A 119 5.83 -15.14 5.04
C SER A 119 6.04 -13.92 5.93
N PHE A 120 5.46 -12.80 5.53
CA PHE A 120 5.24 -11.68 6.44
C PHE A 120 4.32 -12.18 7.56
N THR A 121 4.90 -12.44 8.72
CA THR A 121 4.13 -12.72 9.93
C THR A 121 3.46 -11.41 10.35
N VAL A 122 2.20 -11.25 9.96
CA VAL A 122 1.34 -10.16 10.45
C VAL A 122 1.18 -10.36 11.95
N GLY A 123 1.88 -9.54 12.75
CA GLY A 123 1.69 -9.48 14.18
C GLY A 123 0.23 -9.15 14.51
N LYS A 124 -0.29 -9.62 15.65
CA LYS A 124 -1.61 -9.21 16.14
C LYS A 124 -1.65 -7.69 16.21
N HIS A 125 -2.45 -7.06 15.34
CA HIS A 125 -2.61 -5.62 15.31
C HIS A 125 -3.34 -5.15 16.57
N SER A 126 -2.98 -3.95 17.05
CA SER A 126 -3.67 -3.26 18.13
C SER A 126 -5.13 -3.00 17.71
N ALA A 127 -6.09 -3.19 18.60
CA ALA A 127 -7.50 -2.90 18.34
C ALA A 127 -7.79 -1.40 18.04
N ALA A 128 -6.82 -0.49 18.32
CA ALA A 128 -6.98 0.94 18.07
C ALA A 128 -6.84 1.27 16.57
N PRO A 129 -7.72 2.13 16.04
CA PRO A 129 -7.63 2.60 14.66
C PRO A 129 -6.30 3.29 14.31
N VAL A 130 -5.97 3.35 13.02
CA VAL A 130 -4.82 4.12 12.52
C VAL A 130 -5.33 5.41 11.89
N LEU A 131 -4.88 6.54 12.43
CA LEU A 131 -5.08 7.85 11.83
C LEU A 131 -3.88 8.20 10.95
N VAL A 132 -4.10 8.21 9.65
CA VAL A 132 -3.12 8.68 8.66
C VAL A 132 -3.32 10.17 8.40
N VAL A 133 -2.25 10.94 8.58
CA VAL A 133 -2.23 12.38 8.28
C VAL A 133 -1.28 12.62 7.12
N PRO A 134 -1.78 12.92 5.91
CA PRO A 134 -0.92 13.31 4.80
C PRO A 134 -0.10 14.56 5.15
N SER A 135 1.23 14.43 5.12
CA SER A 135 2.15 15.51 5.48
C SER A 135 3.46 15.37 4.71
N PRO A 136 4.03 16.47 4.18
CA PRO A 136 5.36 16.45 3.57
C PRO A 136 6.47 16.00 4.53
N ALA A 137 6.28 16.19 5.84
CA ALA A 137 7.22 15.78 6.89
C ALA A 137 7.00 14.34 7.37
N GLY A 138 6.05 13.60 6.79
CA GLY A 138 5.74 12.23 7.16
C GLY A 138 6.72 11.20 6.58
N GLU A 139 6.63 9.96 7.07
CA GLU A 139 7.30 8.80 6.46
C GLU A 139 6.84 8.64 5.00
N VAL A 140 7.79 8.36 4.08
CA VAL A 140 7.43 8.19 2.67
C VAL A 140 6.57 6.94 2.48
N PHE A 141 5.36 7.12 1.95
CA PHE A 141 4.44 6.04 1.65
C PHE A 141 5.00 5.13 0.57
N THR A 142 5.16 3.86 0.88
CA THR A 142 5.70 2.83 0.00
C THR A 142 4.75 1.65 -0.09
N GLN A 143 5.01 0.72 -1.04
CA GLN A 143 4.24 -0.52 -1.14
C GLN A 143 4.26 -1.33 0.17
N ARG A 144 5.38 -1.32 0.93
CA ARG A 144 5.48 -1.94 2.26
C ARG A 144 4.45 -1.35 3.22
N ILE A 145 4.37 -0.01 3.29
CA ILE A 145 3.38 0.67 4.14
C ILE A 145 1.96 0.37 3.67
N ALA A 146 1.71 0.27 2.35
CA ALA A 146 0.41 -0.11 1.84
C ALA A 146 -0.01 -1.51 2.35
N TYR A 147 0.90 -2.50 2.36
CA TYR A 147 0.65 -3.82 2.96
C TYR A 147 0.37 -3.73 4.47
N GLU A 148 1.15 -2.94 5.22
CA GLU A 148 0.92 -2.72 6.65
C GLU A 148 -0.48 -2.17 6.90
N LEU A 149 -0.88 -1.13 6.16
CA LEU A 149 -2.20 -0.50 6.29
C LEU A 149 -3.33 -1.42 5.80
N ALA A 150 -3.09 -2.24 4.78
CA ALA A 150 -4.09 -3.19 4.28
C ALA A 150 -4.44 -4.30 5.29
N ALA A 151 -3.56 -4.54 6.27
CA ALA A 151 -3.77 -5.50 7.35
C ALA A 151 -4.59 -4.92 8.53
N GLU A 152 -4.84 -3.61 8.56
CA GLU A 152 -5.60 -2.95 9.61
C GLU A 152 -7.12 -3.11 9.42
N GLU A 153 -7.85 -3.14 10.53
CA GLU A 153 -9.31 -3.24 10.48
C GLU A 153 -9.96 -1.89 10.20
N HIS A 154 -9.38 -0.80 10.74
CA HIS A 154 -9.92 0.55 10.63
C HIS A 154 -8.83 1.58 10.35
N LEU A 155 -8.92 2.24 9.21
CA LEU A 155 -8.09 3.38 8.82
C LEU A 155 -8.93 4.67 8.85
N ILE A 156 -8.34 5.73 9.38
CA ILE A 156 -8.90 7.07 9.36
C ILE A 156 -7.90 7.99 8.68
N PHE A 157 -8.34 8.82 7.74
CA PHE A 157 -7.49 9.78 7.05
C PHE A 157 -7.94 11.20 7.39
N ALA A 158 -7.01 12.08 7.75
CA ALA A 158 -7.29 13.49 8.00
C ALA A 158 -6.68 14.37 6.90
N CYS A 159 -7.50 14.89 6.00
CA CYS A 159 -7.09 15.71 4.86
C CYS A 159 -6.89 17.17 5.29
N GLY A 160 -5.72 17.53 5.80
CA GLY A 160 -5.37 18.92 6.08
C GLY A 160 -5.35 19.81 4.83
N ARG A 161 -5.66 21.09 5.01
CA ARG A 161 -5.59 22.14 3.99
C ARG A 161 -4.82 23.33 4.55
N TYR A 162 -4.49 24.30 3.68
CA TYR A 162 -3.74 25.50 4.04
C TYR A 162 -2.37 25.13 4.63
N GLU A 163 -2.00 25.70 5.80
CA GLU A 163 -0.74 25.43 6.50
C GLU A 163 -0.80 24.14 7.36
N GLY A 164 -1.91 23.41 7.30
CA GLY A 164 -2.13 22.15 8.01
C GLY A 164 -3.18 22.24 9.12
N ILE A 165 -3.25 21.19 9.92
CA ILE A 165 -4.13 21.07 11.07
C ILE A 165 -3.33 21.46 12.31
N ASP A 166 -3.95 22.19 13.25
CA ASP A 166 -3.34 22.56 14.52
C ASP A 166 -2.71 21.35 15.23
N GLU A 167 -1.45 21.47 15.65
CA GLU A 167 -0.69 20.34 16.21
C GLU A 167 -1.34 19.74 17.45
N ARG A 168 -2.13 20.53 18.20
CA ARG A 168 -2.88 20.05 19.36
C ARG A 168 -3.94 18.98 19.01
N PHE A 169 -4.47 19.00 17.78
CA PHE A 169 -5.30 17.90 17.28
C PHE A 169 -4.49 16.60 17.17
N ILE A 170 -3.29 16.67 16.59
CA ILE A 170 -2.39 15.51 16.44
C ILE A 170 -2.01 14.94 17.80
N ASP A 171 -1.65 15.81 18.75
CA ASP A 171 -1.28 15.40 20.10
C ASP A 171 -2.45 14.78 20.87
N ASN A 172 -3.64 15.32 20.73
CA ASN A 172 -4.86 14.75 21.31
C ASN A 172 -5.19 13.40 20.68
N ALA A 173 -5.13 13.30 19.36
CA ALA A 173 -5.43 12.06 18.63
C ALA A 173 -4.53 10.88 19.05
N ARG A 174 -3.26 11.13 19.40
CA ARG A 174 -2.33 10.11 19.90
C ARG A 174 -2.78 9.44 21.20
N THR A 175 -3.70 10.05 21.95
CA THR A 175 -4.25 9.44 23.18
C THR A 175 -5.31 8.37 22.89
N GLU A 176 -5.90 8.37 21.69
CA GLU A 176 -7.02 7.50 21.35
C GLU A 176 -6.71 6.55 20.18
N VAL A 177 -5.90 6.99 19.22
CA VAL A 177 -5.59 6.27 17.99
C VAL A 177 -4.09 6.25 17.68
N ARG A 178 -3.66 5.34 16.82
CA ARG A 178 -2.28 5.30 16.32
C ARG A 178 -2.10 6.32 15.19
N VAL A 179 -1.39 7.39 15.43
CA VAL A 179 -1.18 8.46 14.44
C VAL A 179 0.03 8.16 13.58
N ARG A 180 -0.15 8.19 12.24
CA ARG A 180 0.91 8.00 11.24
C ARG A 180 0.91 9.16 10.23
N PRO A 181 1.80 10.14 10.36
CA PRO A 181 2.07 11.10 9.29
C PRO A 181 2.73 10.39 8.11
N LEU A 182 2.17 10.53 6.90
CA LEU A 182 2.69 9.90 5.68
C LEU A 182 2.84 10.92 4.54
N SER A 183 3.95 10.81 3.80
CA SER A 183 4.27 11.62 2.63
C SER A 183 4.15 10.82 1.34
N LEU A 184 3.67 11.42 0.25
CA LEU A 184 3.76 10.81 -1.09
C LEU A 184 5.13 11.05 -1.77
N GLY A 185 5.96 11.93 -1.23
CA GLY A 185 7.26 12.30 -1.80
C GLY A 185 7.63 13.74 -1.50
N ASP A 186 8.77 14.17 -2.00
CA ASP A 186 9.38 15.47 -1.71
C ASP A 186 8.75 16.59 -2.56
N TYR A 187 7.46 16.82 -2.38
CA TYR A 187 6.69 17.89 -3.00
C TYR A 187 5.48 18.26 -2.14
N VAL A 188 4.95 19.44 -2.35
CA VAL A 188 3.81 19.97 -1.57
C VAL A 188 2.54 19.95 -2.42
N LEU A 189 1.45 19.46 -1.84
CA LEU A 189 0.10 19.47 -2.41
C LEU A 189 -0.74 20.58 -1.73
N ASN A 190 -1.79 21.04 -2.41
CA ASN A 190 -2.72 22.05 -1.84
C ASN A 190 -3.57 21.51 -0.68
N GLY A 191 -3.57 20.19 -0.46
CA GLY A 191 -4.33 19.53 0.61
C GLY A 191 -4.14 18.01 0.57
N GLY A 192 -4.63 17.35 1.61
CA GLY A 192 -4.43 15.91 1.82
C GLY A 192 -5.25 14.99 0.91
N GLU A 193 -6.31 15.47 0.26
CA GLU A 193 -7.27 14.63 -0.45
C GLU A 193 -6.65 13.83 -1.59
N VAL A 194 -5.76 14.44 -2.39
CA VAL A 194 -5.06 13.75 -3.49
C VAL A 194 -4.14 12.65 -2.93
N ALA A 195 -3.47 12.93 -1.81
CA ALA A 195 -2.64 11.93 -1.15
C ALA A 195 -3.50 10.76 -0.64
N VAL A 196 -4.65 11.06 -0.03
CA VAL A 196 -5.59 10.04 0.45
C VAL A 196 -6.13 9.19 -0.69
N LEU A 197 -6.50 9.79 -1.84
CA LEU A 197 -6.91 9.03 -3.03
C LEU A 197 -5.84 8.01 -3.42
N ALA A 198 -4.58 8.42 -3.52
CA ALA A 198 -3.47 7.54 -3.90
C ALA A 198 -3.22 6.44 -2.86
N MET A 199 -3.24 6.79 -1.56
CA MET A 199 -3.03 5.84 -0.48
C MET A 199 -4.16 4.81 -0.38
N VAL A 200 -5.43 5.26 -0.46
CA VAL A 200 -6.60 4.37 -0.43
C VAL A 200 -6.60 3.43 -1.63
N GLU A 201 -6.30 3.93 -2.84
CA GLU A 201 -6.18 3.11 -4.04
C GLU A 201 -5.12 2.00 -3.86
N ALA A 202 -3.93 2.35 -3.35
CA ALA A 202 -2.84 1.42 -3.14
C ALA A 202 -3.14 0.38 -2.04
N VAL A 203 -3.82 0.79 -0.97
CA VAL A 203 -4.17 -0.08 0.17
C VAL A 203 -5.32 -1.02 -0.18
N THR A 204 -6.41 -0.50 -0.75
CA THR A 204 -7.63 -1.28 -0.96
C THR A 204 -7.46 -2.40 -1.96
N ARG A 205 -6.62 -2.23 -2.97
CA ARG A 205 -6.32 -3.30 -3.93
C ARG A 205 -5.62 -4.52 -3.32
N LEU A 206 -5.00 -4.37 -2.13
CA LEU A 206 -4.33 -5.45 -1.39
C LEU A 206 -5.29 -6.23 -0.50
N ILE A 207 -6.52 -5.74 -0.30
CA ILE A 207 -7.54 -6.41 0.51
C ILE A 207 -8.05 -7.64 -0.24
N PRO A 208 -8.10 -8.83 0.40
CA PRO A 208 -8.65 -10.03 -0.22
C PRO A 208 -10.07 -9.80 -0.74
N GLY A 209 -10.32 -10.18 -1.99
CA GLY A 209 -11.62 -10.04 -2.65
C GLY A 209 -11.86 -8.72 -3.37
N VAL A 210 -10.98 -7.73 -3.28
CA VAL A 210 -11.07 -6.46 -4.06
C VAL A 210 -10.56 -6.68 -5.49
N ILE A 211 -9.42 -7.31 -5.66
CA ILE A 211 -8.91 -7.71 -6.98
C ILE A 211 -9.35 -9.13 -7.30
N GLY A 212 -9.79 -9.34 -8.55
CA GLY A 212 -10.33 -10.64 -9.01
C GLY A 212 -9.28 -11.74 -9.17
N ASN A 213 -8.00 -11.39 -9.43
CA ASN A 213 -6.90 -12.35 -9.51
C ASN A 213 -5.76 -11.93 -8.54
N PRO A 214 -5.63 -12.58 -7.37
CA PRO A 214 -4.56 -12.30 -6.42
C PRO A 214 -3.15 -12.57 -6.95
N GLU A 215 -2.98 -13.47 -7.93
CA GLU A 215 -1.67 -13.78 -8.53
C GLU A 215 -1.07 -12.56 -9.25
N SER A 216 -1.92 -11.66 -9.76
CA SER A 216 -1.44 -10.43 -10.40
C SER A 216 -0.66 -9.52 -9.45
N LEU A 217 -0.95 -9.56 -8.15
CA LEU A 217 -0.24 -8.77 -7.13
C LEU A 217 1.20 -9.25 -6.91
N ALA A 218 1.47 -10.54 -7.14
CA ALA A 218 2.80 -11.12 -6.90
C ALA A 218 3.84 -10.67 -7.95
N GLU A 219 3.41 -10.37 -9.17
CA GLU A 219 4.28 -9.99 -10.30
C GLU A 219 4.46 -8.46 -10.45
N GLU A 220 3.81 -7.66 -9.62
CA GLU A 220 3.81 -6.19 -9.73
C GLU A 220 5.11 -5.54 -9.25
N SER A 221 5.34 -4.32 -9.75
CA SER A 221 6.46 -3.48 -9.32
C SER A 221 6.45 -3.29 -7.80
N HIS A 222 7.65 -3.33 -7.21
CA HIS A 222 7.92 -3.21 -5.77
C HIS A 222 7.51 -4.40 -4.90
N THR A 223 6.82 -5.42 -5.47
CA THR A 223 6.50 -6.67 -4.82
C THR A 223 7.71 -7.55 -4.83
N GLY A 224 8.60 -7.88 -4.41
CA GLY A 224 9.84 -8.68 -4.58
C GLY A 224 11.07 -7.84 -4.90
N GLY A 225 11.00 -6.52 -4.71
CA GLY A 225 12.16 -5.63 -4.82
C GLY A 225 12.58 -5.28 -6.24
N LEU A 226 11.79 -5.62 -7.26
CA LEU A 226 12.04 -5.30 -8.66
C LEU A 226 10.90 -4.51 -9.29
N LEU A 227 11.17 -3.87 -10.41
CA LEU A 227 10.15 -3.34 -11.30
C LEU A 227 9.55 -4.45 -12.16
N GLU A 228 8.31 -4.27 -12.56
CA GLU A 228 7.60 -5.17 -13.47
C GLU A 228 8.26 -5.25 -14.86
N TYR A 229 8.16 -6.43 -15.48
CA TYR A 229 8.58 -6.64 -16.87
C TYR A 229 7.62 -5.96 -17.87
N PRO A 230 8.04 -5.74 -19.15
CA PRO A 230 7.16 -5.16 -20.17
C PRO A 230 6.05 -6.14 -20.56
N VAL A 231 4.81 -5.63 -20.62
CA VAL A 231 3.64 -6.40 -21.01
C VAL A 231 3.22 -6.09 -22.44
N TYR A 232 2.65 -7.07 -23.13
CA TYR A 232 2.22 -6.99 -24.51
C TYR A 232 0.83 -7.59 -24.69
N THR A 233 0.05 -7.03 -25.63
CA THR A 233 -1.26 -7.54 -26.02
C THR A 233 -1.42 -7.57 -27.54
N LYS A 234 -2.55 -8.02 -28.03
CA LYS A 234 -2.89 -8.06 -29.47
C LYS A 234 -2.97 -6.65 -30.07
N PRO A 235 -2.59 -6.49 -31.35
CA PRO A 235 -2.09 -7.50 -32.29
C PRO A 235 -0.62 -7.86 -32.07
N ALA A 236 -0.17 -9.03 -32.59
CA ALA A 236 1.22 -9.49 -32.46
C ALA A 236 2.24 -8.58 -33.14
N VAL A 237 1.83 -7.81 -34.15
CA VAL A 237 2.63 -6.76 -34.78
C VAL A 237 1.81 -5.47 -34.84
N TRP A 238 2.36 -4.39 -34.29
CA TRP A 238 1.76 -3.07 -34.32
C TRP A 238 2.77 -2.04 -34.81
N ARG A 239 2.48 -1.39 -35.93
CA ARG A 239 3.37 -0.39 -36.59
C ARG A 239 4.82 -0.91 -36.70
N GLU A 240 4.98 -2.07 -37.34
CA GLU A 240 6.27 -2.76 -37.57
C GLU A 240 7.01 -3.22 -36.30
N ARG A 241 6.39 -3.09 -35.12
CA ARG A 241 6.93 -3.55 -33.84
C ARG A 241 6.25 -4.85 -33.44
N ALA A 242 7.03 -5.93 -33.44
CA ALA A 242 6.55 -7.25 -33.07
C ALA A 242 6.61 -7.48 -31.54
N VAL A 243 5.68 -8.28 -31.05
CA VAL A 243 5.79 -8.88 -29.70
C VAL A 243 7.01 -9.83 -29.71
N PRO A 244 7.81 -9.87 -28.64
CA PRO A 244 8.92 -10.82 -28.52
C PRO A 244 8.47 -12.25 -28.79
N GLU A 245 9.18 -12.96 -29.68
CA GLU A 245 8.81 -14.32 -30.14
C GLU A 245 8.67 -15.30 -29.00
N ILE A 246 9.47 -15.16 -27.94
CA ILE A 246 9.44 -16.03 -26.78
C ILE A 246 8.06 -16.03 -26.12
N LEU A 247 7.35 -14.88 -26.10
CA LEU A 247 6.00 -14.74 -25.51
C LEU A 247 4.93 -15.45 -26.36
N LEU A 248 5.23 -15.75 -27.62
CA LEU A 248 4.35 -16.49 -28.55
C LEU A 248 4.66 -17.98 -28.59
N SER A 249 5.73 -18.45 -27.93
CA SER A 249 6.25 -19.81 -28.03
C SER A 249 5.45 -20.86 -27.25
N GLY A 250 4.64 -20.48 -26.27
CA GLY A 250 3.95 -21.40 -25.36
C GLY A 250 4.85 -22.12 -24.33
N HIS A 251 6.16 -21.82 -24.30
CA HIS A 251 7.11 -22.41 -23.36
C HIS A 251 7.13 -21.65 -22.02
N HIS A 252 6.27 -22.03 -21.07
CA HIS A 252 6.08 -21.30 -19.81
C HIS A 252 7.40 -21.03 -19.06
N GLY A 253 8.26 -22.01 -18.83
CA GLY A 253 9.52 -21.81 -18.10
C GLY A 253 10.49 -20.84 -18.80
N ARG A 254 10.52 -20.82 -20.16
CA ARG A 254 11.33 -19.86 -20.91
C ARG A 254 10.72 -18.46 -20.86
N ILE A 255 9.40 -18.36 -20.83
CA ILE A 255 8.66 -17.09 -20.69
C ILE A 255 8.91 -16.50 -19.30
N GLU A 256 8.84 -17.32 -18.23
CA GLU A 256 9.14 -16.90 -16.85
C GLU A 256 10.58 -16.39 -16.73
N ARG A 257 11.56 -17.12 -17.28
CA ARG A 257 12.95 -16.66 -17.28
C ARG A 257 13.11 -15.34 -18.03
N TRP A 258 12.52 -15.19 -19.20
CA TRP A 258 12.55 -13.95 -19.96
C TRP A 258 11.93 -12.79 -19.17
N ARG A 259 10.79 -13.00 -18.51
CA ARG A 259 10.14 -12.01 -17.64
C ARG A 259 11.08 -11.58 -16.52
N ARG A 260 11.72 -12.54 -15.86
CA ARG A 260 12.70 -12.28 -14.81
C ARG A 260 13.89 -11.46 -15.31
N ASP A 261 14.44 -11.81 -16.47
CA ASP A 261 15.53 -11.06 -17.12
C ASP A 261 15.13 -9.61 -17.41
N GLN A 262 13.90 -9.40 -17.88
CA GLN A 262 13.37 -8.07 -18.15
C GLN A 262 13.16 -7.26 -16.84
N GLN A 263 12.69 -7.88 -15.77
CA GLN A 263 12.57 -7.22 -14.46
C GLN A 263 13.94 -6.74 -13.98
N LEU A 264 14.94 -7.59 -13.99
CA LEU A 264 16.31 -7.27 -13.56
C LEU A 264 16.91 -6.15 -14.41
N SER A 265 16.89 -6.29 -15.73
CA SER A 265 17.45 -5.29 -16.66
C SER A 265 16.75 -3.94 -16.52
N ARG A 266 15.42 -3.94 -16.45
CA ARG A 266 14.62 -2.73 -16.32
C ARG A 266 14.85 -2.03 -14.99
N THR A 267 14.95 -2.79 -13.91
CA THR A 267 15.23 -2.26 -12.58
C THR A 267 16.64 -1.67 -12.52
N ALA A 268 17.64 -2.38 -13.04
CA ALA A 268 19.02 -1.89 -13.11
C ALA A 268 19.15 -0.56 -13.85
N GLN A 269 18.39 -0.39 -14.95
CA GLN A 269 18.39 0.83 -15.75
C GLN A 269 17.64 2.00 -15.11
N ARG A 270 16.47 1.74 -14.50
CA ARG A 270 15.54 2.79 -14.05
C ARG A 270 15.61 3.09 -12.57
N ARG A 271 15.89 2.07 -11.76
CA ARG A 271 15.93 2.12 -10.31
C ARG A 271 17.14 1.33 -9.78
N PRO A 272 18.36 1.82 -10.10
CA PRO A 272 19.61 1.20 -9.63
C PRO A 272 19.69 1.06 -8.10
N ASP A 273 19.05 1.95 -7.38
CA ASP A 273 18.89 1.90 -5.92
C ASP A 273 18.20 0.62 -5.45
N MET A 274 17.20 0.14 -6.19
CA MET A 274 16.51 -1.11 -5.85
C MET A 274 17.41 -2.33 -6.04
N ILE A 275 18.26 -2.36 -7.07
CA ILE A 275 19.25 -3.45 -7.24
C ILE A 275 20.26 -3.46 -6.08
N LEU A 276 20.74 -2.29 -5.66
CA LEU A 276 21.65 -2.17 -4.52
C LEU A 276 21.04 -2.61 -3.18
N ALA A 277 19.72 -2.57 -3.08
CA ALA A 277 18.97 -3.02 -1.91
C ALA A 277 18.65 -4.54 -1.92
N LEU A 278 18.83 -5.24 -3.03
CA LEU A 278 18.63 -6.69 -3.09
C LEU A 278 19.71 -7.44 -2.33
N ASP A 279 19.33 -8.53 -1.68
CA ASP A 279 20.29 -9.48 -1.13
C ASP A 279 20.87 -10.35 -2.27
N PRO A 280 22.20 -10.23 -2.56
CA PRO A 280 22.82 -11.01 -3.65
C PRO A 280 22.72 -12.52 -3.47
N THR A 281 22.57 -13.00 -2.25
CA THR A 281 22.50 -14.44 -1.94
C THR A 281 21.16 -15.08 -2.34
N GLN A 282 20.15 -14.25 -2.59
CA GLN A 282 18.81 -14.69 -3.04
C GLN A 282 18.71 -14.77 -4.58
N LEU A 283 19.77 -14.39 -5.30
CA LEU A 283 19.81 -14.36 -6.76
C LEU A 283 20.52 -15.61 -7.31
N ASP A 284 19.96 -16.18 -8.36
CA ASP A 284 20.57 -17.29 -9.05
C ASP A 284 21.72 -16.83 -10.00
N ARG A 285 22.44 -17.81 -10.58
CA ARG A 285 23.54 -17.51 -11.50
C ARG A 285 23.09 -16.76 -12.76
N ALA A 286 21.88 -17.04 -13.24
CA ALA A 286 21.32 -16.37 -14.43
C ALA A 286 20.92 -14.93 -14.11
N ASP A 287 20.35 -14.68 -12.92
CA ASP A 287 20.04 -13.33 -12.43
C ASP A 287 21.31 -12.48 -12.35
N LEU A 288 22.37 -13.03 -11.75
CA LEU A 288 23.65 -12.35 -11.62
C LEU A 288 24.31 -12.06 -12.99
N ALA A 289 24.14 -12.95 -13.97
CA ALA A 289 24.64 -12.73 -15.33
C ALA A 289 23.94 -11.54 -16.00
N VAL A 290 22.60 -11.46 -15.90
CA VAL A 290 21.82 -10.33 -16.45
C VAL A 290 22.23 -9.02 -15.77
N LEU A 291 22.42 -9.01 -14.47
CA LEU A 291 22.84 -7.82 -13.74
C LEU A 291 24.28 -7.41 -14.10
N ALA A 292 25.18 -8.37 -14.35
CA ALA A 292 26.54 -8.10 -14.82
C ALA A 292 26.54 -7.40 -16.19
N GLU A 293 25.67 -7.78 -17.12
CA GLU A 293 25.49 -7.11 -18.42
C GLU A 293 25.02 -5.65 -18.27
N THR A 294 24.36 -5.32 -17.15
CA THR A 294 23.91 -3.97 -16.83
C THR A 294 24.88 -3.20 -15.90
N GLY A 295 26.07 -3.76 -15.66
CA GLY A 295 27.14 -3.13 -14.89
C GLY A 295 27.03 -3.31 -13.37
N PHE A 296 26.25 -4.31 -12.89
CA PHE A 296 26.16 -4.64 -11.46
C PHE A 296 26.90 -5.94 -11.16
N HIS A 297 27.83 -5.92 -10.22
CA HIS A 297 28.65 -7.06 -9.81
C HIS A 297 28.63 -7.25 -8.31
N VAL A 298 28.78 -8.49 -7.86
CA VAL A 298 28.91 -8.83 -6.43
C VAL A 298 30.39 -9.04 -6.11
N THR A 299 30.90 -8.30 -5.15
CA THR A 299 32.28 -8.45 -4.66
C THR A 299 32.28 -8.47 -3.14
N GLY A 300 32.79 -9.54 -2.54
CA GLY A 300 32.82 -9.70 -1.09
C GLY A 300 31.42 -9.70 -0.44
N GLY A 301 30.40 -10.20 -1.16
CA GLY A 301 29.01 -10.24 -0.67
C GLY A 301 28.24 -8.93 -0.82
N SER A 302 28.85 -7.89 -1.41
CA SER A 302 28.22 -6.57 -1.58
C SER A 302 28.15 -6.17 -3.04
N TRP A 303 27.15 -5.39 -3.40
CA TRP A 303 27.00 -4.84 -4.75
C TRP A 303 28.07 -3.81 -5.09
N ARG A 304 28.52 -3.87 -6.34
CA ARG A 304 29.35 -2.85 -7.02
C ARG A 304 28.70 -2.51 -8.35
N ARG A 305 28.81 -1.23 -8.76
CA ARG A 305 28.31 -0.76 -10.05
C ARG A 305 29.47 -0.16 -10.85
N ASP A 306 29.58 -0.54 -12.12
CA ASP A 306 30.58 0.02 -13.04
C ASP A 306 30.38 1.52 -13.21
N GLY A 307 31.45 2.31 -13.12
CA GLY A 307 31.40 3.76 -13.27
C GLY A 307 30.83 4.55 -12.10
N GLY A 308 30.46 3.90 -10.99
CA GLY A 308 30.04 4.56 -9.75
C GLY A 308 31.27 4.88 -8.89
N HIS A 309 31.63 6.15 -8.74
CA HIS A 309 32.39 6.60 -7.57
C HIS A 309 31.59 6.19 -6.32
N ALA A 310 32.30 5.60 -5.35
CA ALA A 310 31.72 5.37 -4.03
C ALA A 310 31.12 6.70 -3.56
N ALA A 311 29.85 6.69 -3.23
CA ALA A 311 29.24 7.80 -2.52
C ALA A 311 30.01 7.94 -1.21
N THR A 312 30.96 8.85 -1.17
CA THR A 312 31.54 9.34 0.08
C THR A 312 30.40 9.97 0.84
N GLU A 313 30.13 9.45 2.02
CA GLU A 313 29.32 10.10 3.05
C GLU A 313 29.83 11.55 3.22
N GLY A 314 29.23 12.46 2.51
CA GLY A 314 29.40 13.89 2.68
C GLY A 314 28.32 14.38 3.64
N THR A 315 28.65 14.48 4.90
CA THR A 315 27.94 15.32 5.86
C THR A 315 27.85 16.72 5.27
N PRO A 316 26.67 17.33 5.08
CA PRO A 316 26.60 18.72 4.74
C PRO A 316 27.02 19.54 5.97
N ASP A 317 28.17 20.18 5.87
CA ASP A 317 28.58 21.25 6.77
C ASP A 317 27.57 22.39 6.66
N MET A 318 26.82 22.61 7.72
CA MET A 318 25.93 23.75 7.86
C MET A 318 26.79 24.95 8.28
N ALA A 319 26.99 25.90 7.36
CA ALA A 319 27.37 27.26 7.65
C ALA A 319 26.20 28.22 7.35
#